data_d418ae8ac0e941825d275620c9c60715
#
_entry.id   d418ae8ac0e941825d275620c9c60715
#
_cell.length_a   1.000
_cell.length_b   1.000
_cell.length_c   1.000
_cell.angle_alpha   90.00
_cell.angle_beta   90.00
_cell.angle_gamma   90.00
#
_symmetry.space_group_name_H-M   'P 1'
#
loop_
_entity.id
_entity.type
_entity.pdbx_description
1 polymer ?
#
loop_
_entity_poly.entity_id
_entity_poly.type
_entity_poly.pdbx_seq_one_letter_code
_entity_poly.pdbx_strand_id
1 'polypeptide(L)'
;MPRDSLKKLETIRKMAVTSTQRELNKCQQYEAAVAYHIRLNEQLAQSNEPGRDDFEQRPAMVNMLHEYSEKLLRRAKVLTQHMPIAQKNTEDARLALTNARVALKAVEELVLQRKRLEQEKADQRGQNELEDVARGLMQAKTGSR
;
A
#
# COMPACT_ATOMS: atom_id res chain seq x y z
N MET A 1 4.04 -28.09 -5.59
CA MET A 1 3.41 -27.62 -4.35
C MET A 1 2.00 -28.18 -4.20
N PRO A 2 1.61 -28.65 -3.02
CA PRO A 2 0.23 -29.05 -2.77
C PRO A 2 -0.73 -27.86 -2.93
N ARG A 3 -1.96 -28.14 -3.36
CA ARG A 3 -3.00 -27.12 -3.60
C ARG A 3 -3.25 -26.21 -2.39
N ASP A 4 -3.25 -26.80 -1.18
CA ASP A 4 -3.49 -26.06 0.05
C ASP A 4 -2.34 -25.13 0.42
N SER A 5 -1.11 -25.51 0.13
CA SER A 5 0.08 -24.67 0.33
C SER A 5 0.07 -23.44 -0.56
N LEU A 6 -0.39 -23.58 -1.80
CA LEU A 6 -0.49 -22.46 -2.74
C LEU A 6 -1.56 -21.46 -2.31
N LYS A 7 -2.71 -21.95 -1.84
CA LYS A 7 -3.78 -21.09 -1.28
C LYS A 7 -3.35 -20.36 -0.03
N LYS A 8 -2.62 -21.04 0.86
CA LYS A 8 -2.05 -20.41 2.07
C LYS A 8 -1.05 -19.33 1.70
N LEU A 9 -0.19 -19.59 0.74
CA LEU A 9 0.78 -18.60 0.25
C LEU A 9 0.08 -17.38 -0.36
N GLU A 10 -0.97 -17.58 -1.15
CA GLU A 10 -1.79 -16.50 -1.70
C GLU A 10 -2.39 -15.64 -0.59
N THR A 11 -2.96 -16.26 0.45
CA THR A 11 -3.53 -15.57 1.60
C THR A 11 -2.46 -14.74 2.33
N ILE A 12 -1.28 -15.31 2.57
CA ILE A 12 -0.15 -14.61 3.20
C ILE A 12 0.27 -13.39 2.36
N ARG A 13 0.34 -13.55 1.03
CA ARG A 13 0.70 -12.45 0.13
C ARG A 13 -0.36 -11.35 0.09
N LYS A 14 -1.64 -11.70 0.15
CA LYS A 14 -2.74 -10.72 0.28
C LYS A 14 -2.67 -9.95 1.59
N MET A 15 -2.36 -10.64 2.69
CA MET A 15 -2.17 -10.01 4.00
C MET A 15 -0.98 -9.05 3.98
N ALA A 16 0.12 -9.41 3.32
CA ALA A 16 1.28 -8.56 3.16
C ALA A 16 0.96 -7.28 2.37
N VAL A 17 0.15 -7.36 1.31
CA VAL A 17 -0.33 -6.20 0.55
C VAL A 17 -1.18 -5.29 1.44
N THR A 18 -2.11 -5.84 2.20
CA THR A 18 -2.95 -5.07 3.12
C THR A 18 -2.12 -4.36 4.20
N SER A 19 -1.15 -5.07 4.78
CA SER A 19 -0.25 -4.52 5.80
C SER A 19 0.62 -3.39 5.26
N THR A 20 1.21 -3.57 4.08
CA THR A 20 2.04 -2.54 3.44
C THR A 20 1.21 -1.33 2.99
N GLN A 21 -0.03 -1.54 2.56
CA GLN A 21 -0.95 -0.45 2.23
C GLN A 21 -1.28 0.39 3.47
N ARG A 22 -1.55 -0.26 4.61
CA ARG A 22 -1.79 0.44 5.89
C ARG A 22 -0.57 1.25 6.32
N GLU A 23 0.61 0.68 6.19
CA GLU A 23 1.85 1.37 6.52
C GLU A 23 2.09 2.58 5.63
N LEU A 24 1.84 2.46 4.33
CA LEU A 24 1.91 3.59 3.40
C LEU A 24 0.92 4.69 3.79
N ASN A 25 -0.31 4.33 4.14
CA ASN A 25 -1.33 5.29 4.57
C ASN A 25 -0.89 6.05 5.84
N LYS A 26 -0.30 5.35 6.81
CA LYS A 26 0.25 5.97 8.03
C LYS A 26 1.38 6.94 7.71
N CYS A 27 2.30 6.55 6.83
CA CYS A 27 3.42 7.41 6.43
C CYS A 27 2.93 8.65 5.68
N GLN A 28 1.93 8.51 4.80
CA GLN A 28 1.32 9.62 4.08
C GLN A 28 0.59 10.59 5.03
N GLN A 29 -0.13 10.06 6.00
CA GLN A 29 -0.82 10.86 7.02
C GLN A 29 0.18 11.62 7.89
N TYR A 30 1.27 10.98 8.29
CA TYR A 30 2.32 11.62 9.06
C TYR A 30 3.00 12.75 8.27
N GLU A 31 3.36 12.48 7.02
CA GLU A 31 3.94 13.48 6.12
C GLU A 31 3.02 14.68 5.94
N ALA A 32 1.72 14.44 5.70
CA ALA A 32 0.71 15.49 5.58
C ALA A 32 0.55 16.29 6.88
N ALA A 33 0.59 15.63 8.03
CA ALA A 33 0.50 16.27 9.34
C ALA A 33 1.71 17.16 9.61
N VAL A 34 2.91 16.70 9.29
CA VAL A 34 4.14 17.51 9.40
C VAL A 34 4.05 18.76 8.52
N ALA A 35 3.66 18.61 7.26
CA ALA A 35 3.47 19.71 6.33
C ALA A 35 2.41 20.70 6.83
N TYR A 36 1.31 20.22 7.38
CA TYR A 36 0.26 21.05 7.96
C TYR A 36 0.78 21.86 9.14
N HIS A 37 1.49 21.22 10.07
CA HIS A 37 2.02 21.91 11.27
C HIS A 37 3.11 22.93 10.93
N ILE A 38 3.92 22.67 9.92
CA ILE A 38 4.88 23.66 9.42
C ILE A 38 4.14 24.93 8.97
N ARG A 39 3.14 24.77 8.10
CA ARG A 39 2.35 25.88 7.58
C ARG A 39 1.59 26.61 8.69
N LEU A 40 0.98 25.87 9.60
CA LEU A 40 0.24 26.43 10.72
C LEU A 40 1.14 27.30 11.60
N ASN A 41 2.33 26.79 11.98
CA ASN A 41 3.28 27.53 12.80
C ASN A 41 3.80 28.80 12.09
N GLU A 42 4.07 28.71 10.80
CA GLU A 42 4.48 29.87 9.99
C GLU A 42 3.37 30.92 9.89
N GLN A 43 2.13 30.51 9.64
CA GLN A 43 0.98 31.40 9.58
C GLN A 43 0.70 32.06 10.92
N LEU A 44 0.74 31.32 12.02
CA LEU A 44 0.55 31.87 13.36
C LEU A 44 1.66 32.87 13.73
N ALA A 45 2.90 32.59 13.34
CA ALA A 45 4.01 33.51 13.54
C ALA A 45 3.80 34.83 12.80
N GLN A 46 3.31 34.78 11.55
CA GLN A 46 2.99 35.97 10.75
C GLN A 46 1.80 36.74 11.31
N SER A 47 0.73 36.04 11.72
CA SER A 47 -0.49 36.66 12.24
C SER A 47 -0.28 37.35 13.60
N ASN A 48 0.76 36.94 14.34
CA ASN A 48 1.11 37.55 15.63
C ASN A 48 2.15 38.65 15.52
N GLU A 49 2.47 39.16 14.32
CA GLU A 49 3.31 40.35 14.15
C GLU A 49 2.60 41.57 14.72
N PRO A 50 3.22 42.29 15.66
CA PRO A 50 2.59 43.46 16.25
C PRO A 50 2.49 44.59 15.26
N GLY A 51 1.34 45.32 15.30
CA GLY A 51 1.16 46.54 14.55
C GLY A 51 2.04 47.68 15.06
N ARG A 52 2.22 48.73 14.24
CA ARG A 52 3.08 49.87 14.54
C ARG A 52 2.66 50.60 15.84
N ASP A 53 1.35 50.68 16.13
CA ASP A 53 0.81 51.30 17.32
C ASP A 53 1.11 50.50 18.60
N ASP A 54 1.22 49.20 18.52
CA ASP A 54 1.52 48.30 19.66
C ASP A 54 2.94 48.51 20.17
N PHE A 55 3.91 48.86 19.30
CA PHE A 55 5.28 49.17 19.68
C PHE A 55 5.39 50.39 20.59
N GLU A 56 4.53 51.39 20.37
CA GLU A 56 4.56 52.65 21.13
C GLU A 56 3.77 52.54 22.44
N GLN A 57 2.65 51.81 22.44
CA GLN A 57 1.70 51.77 23.55
C GLN A 57 1.89 50.59 24.52
N ARG A 58 2.43 49.45 24.06
CA ARG A 58 2.55 48.22 24.86
C ARG A 58 3.83 47.43 24.56
N PRO A 59 5.01 47.97 24.95
CA PRO A 59 6.28 47.30 24.63
C PRO A 59 6.45 45.93 25.25
N ALA A 60 5.87 45.65 26.43
CA ALA A 60 5.92 44.34 27.06
C ALA A 60 5.12 43.29 26.29
N MET A 61 3.96 43.69 25.75
CA MET A 61 3.12 42.81 24.91
C MET A 61 3.81 42.49 23.58
N VAL A 62 4.49 43.48 22.98
CA VAL A 62 5.27 43.30 21.74
C VAL A 62 6.38 42.26 21.96
N ASN A 63 7.11 42.36 23.07
CA ASN A 63 8.17 41.41 23.42
C ASN A 63 7.62 39.98 23.58
N MET A 64 6.46 39.84 24.24
CA MET A 64 5.79 38.54 24.39
C MET A 64 5.38 37.95 23.05
N LEU A 65 4.78 38.75 22.17
CA LEU A 65 4.38 38.31 20.81
C LEU A 65 5.60 37.93 19.97
N HIS A 66 6.67 38.68 20.07
CA HIS A 66 7.92 38.41 19.38
C HIS A 66 8.54 37.09 19.83
N GLU A 67 8.62 36.86 21.14
CA GLU A 67 9.11 35.59 21.69
C GLU A 67 8.23 34.41 21.27
N TYR A 68 6.92 34.59 21.26
CA TYR A 68 5.97 33.56 20.82
C TYR A 68 6.15 33.23 19.33
N SER A 69 6.28 34.27 18.49
CA SER A 69 6.54 34.10 17.06
C SER A 69 7.87 33.38 16.81
N GLU A 70 8.92 33.73 17.56
CA GLU A 70 10.20 33.02 17.46
C GLU A 70 10.10 31.55 17.83
N LYS A 71 9.33 31.20 18.86
CA LYS A 71 9.08 29.81 19.25
C LYS A 71 8.36 29.04 18.13
N LEU A 72 7.35 29.66 17.51
CA LEU A 72 6.61 29.06 16.40
C LEU A 72 7.53 28.82 15.19
N LEU A 73 8.37 29.77 14.85
CA LEU A 73 9.34 29.65 13.75
C LEU A 73 10.39 28.58 14.03
N ARG A 74 10.85 28.45 15.28
CA ARG A 74 11.77 27.38 15.68
C ARG A 74 11.12 26.01 15.55
N ARG A 75 9.85 25.87 15.97
CA ARG A 75 9.08 24.63 15.80
C ARG A 75 8.92 24.29 14.31
N ALA A 76 8.58 25.27 13.48
CA ALA A 76 8.49 25.09 12.03
C ALA A 76 9.83 24.63 11.44
N LYS A 77 10.94 25.21 11.88
CA LYS A 77 12.28 24.82 11.45
C LYS A 77 12.61 23.37 11.81
N VAL A 78 12.31 22.95 13.03
CA VAL A 78 12.51 21.56 13.49
C VAL A 78 11.67 20.60 12.65
N LEU A 79 10.40 20.92 12.42
CA LEU A 79 9.51 20.12 11.59
C LEU A 79 9.99 20.05 10.13
N THR A 80 10.51 21.15 9.59
CA THR A 80 11.10 21.17 8.25
C THR A 80 12.32 20.25 8.15
N GLN A 81 13.10 20.11 9.22
CA GLN A 81 14.22 19.16 9.27
C GLN A 81 13.75 17.69 9.33
N HIS A 82 12.55 17.44 9.87
CA HIS A 82 11.95 16.10 9.88
C HIS A 82 11.28 15.73 8.56
N MET A 83 10.94 16.71 7.74
CA MET A 83 10.22 16.48 6.47
C MET A 83 10.94 15.51 5.52
N PRO A 84 12.25 15.64 5.28
CA PRO A 84 12.96 14.67 4.43
C PRO A 84 12.89 13.22 4.94
N ILE A 85 12.91 13.04 6.26
CA ILE A 85 12.78 11.71 6.89
C ILE A 85 11.38 11.14 6.65
N ALA A 86 10.35 11.97 6.84
CA ALA A 86 8.96 11.59 6.58
C ALA A 86 8.75 11.22 5.10
N GLN A 87 9.30 12.00 4.19
CA GLN A 87 9.25 11.73 2.74
C GLN A 87 9.96 10.42 2.38
N LYS A 88 11.11 10.17 2.97
CA LYS A 88 11.84 8.92 2.77
C LYS A 88 11.04 7.72 3.27
N ASN A 89 10.45 7.82 4.44
CA ASN A 89 9.61 6.76 5.00
C ASN A 89 8.42 6.44 4.10
N THR A 90 7.79 7.46 3.52
CA THR A 90 6.68 7.30 2.56
C THR A 90 7.17 6.61 1.29
N GLU A 91 8.33 6.99 0.76
CA GLU A 91 8.92 6.36 -0.43
C GLU A 91 9.27 4.89 -0.17
N ASP A 92 9.88 4.59 0.98
CA ASP A 92 10.19 3.22 1.39
C ASP A 92 8.92 2.38 1.53
N ALA A 93 7.85 2.95 2.08
CA ALA A 93 6.56 2.30 2.21
C ALA A 93 5.90 2.03 0.84
N ARG A 94 6.03 2.94 -0.11
CA ARG A 94 5.57 2.74 -1.50
C ARG A 94 6.30 1.59 -2.18
N LEU A 95 7.61 1.54 -2.00
CA LEU A 95 8.44 0.47 -2.56
C LEU A 95 8.05 -0.89 -1.95
N ALA A 96 7.85 -0.94 -0.63
CA ALA A 96 7.41 -2.14 0.05
C ALA A 96 6.05 -2.63 -0.47
N LEU A 97 5.10 -1.72 -0.70
CA LEU A 97 3.79 -2.04 -1.27
C LEU A 97 3.92 -2.57 -2.70
N THR A 98 4.73 -1.94 -3.52
CA THR A 98 4.99 -2.39 -4.90
C THR A 98 5.57 -3.81 -4.90
N ASN A 99 6.55 -4.08 -4.05
CA ASN A 99 7.16 -5.40 -3.93
C ASN A 99 6.15 -6.45 -3.45
N ALA A 100 5.29 -6.09 -2.49
CA ALA A 100 4.24 -6.97 -2.01
C ALA A 100 3.21 -7.30 -3.10
N ARG A 101 2.83 -6.32 -3.92
CA ARG A 101 1.92 -6.51 -5.06
C ARG A 101 2.53 -7.40 -6.14
N VAL A 102 3.81 -7.21 -6.45
CA VAL A 102 4.54 -8.07 -7.41
C VAL A 102 4.58 -9.52 -6.91
N ALA A 103 4.87 -9.72 -5.63
CA ALA A 103 4.89 -11.05 -5.02
C ALA A 103 3.51 -11.72 -5.05
N LEU A 104 2.45 -10.99 -4.76
CA LEU A 104 1.07 -11.48 -4.85
C LEU A 104 0.72 -11.88 -6.29
N LYS A 105 1.03 -11.03 -7.24
CA LYS A 105 0.76 -11.28 -8.66
C LYS A 105 1.44 -12.54 -9.17
N ALA A 106 2.68 -12.77 -8.76
CA ALA A 106 3.43 -13.99 -9.10
C ALA A 106 2.71 -15.25 -8.58
N VAL A 107 2.20 -15.22 -7.34
CA VAL A 107 1.46 -16.33 -6.76
C VAL A 107 0.11 -16.53 -7.46
N GLU A 108 -0.59 -15.44 -7.78
CA GLU A 108 -1.87 -15.49 -8.53
C GLU A 108 -1.69 -16.12 -9.91
N GLU A 109 -0.61 -15.82 -10.59
CA GLU A 109 -0.26 -16.43 -11.89
C GLU A 109 -0.01 -17.94 -11.74
N LEU A 110 0.68 -18.36 -10.67
CA LEU A 110 0.89 -19.79 -10.39
C LEU A 110 -0.43 -20.51 -10.12
N VAL A 111 -1.34 -19.88 -9.39
CA VAL A 111 -2.69 -20.42 -9.13
C VAL A 111 -3.45 -20.59 -10.45
N LEU A 112 -3.41 -19.60 -11.33
CA LEU A 112 -4.07 -19.67 -12.64
C LEU A 112 -3.48 -20.77 -13.52
N GLN A 113 -2.16 -20.89 -13.59
CA GLN A 113 -1.48 -21.94 -14.35
C GLN A 113 -1.90 -23.33 -13.86
N ARG A 114 -1.98 -23.49 -12.55
CA ARG A 114 -2.37 -24.76 -11.95
C ARG A 114 -3.83 -25.12 -12.30
N LYS A 115 -4.73 -24.16 -12.24
CA LYS A 115 -6.13 -24.34 -12.65
C LYS A 115 -6.24 -24.74 -14.11
N ARG A 116 -5.46 -24.11 -15.00
CA ARG A 116 -5.42 -24.45 -16.42
C ARG A 116 -4.94 -25.89 -16.64
N LEU A 117 -3.86 -26.29 -15.95
CA LEU A 117 -3.34 -27.65 -16.04
C LEU A 117 -4.34 -28.68 -15.54
N GLU A 118 -5.03 -28.41 -14.44
CA GLU A 118 -6.08 -29.30 -13.91
C GLU A 118 -7.24 -29.39 -14.89
N GLN A 119 -7.63 -28.29 -15.52
CA GLN A 119 -8.70 -28.27 -16.51
C GLN A 119 -8.31 -29.04 -17.77
N GLU A 120 -7.09 -28.86 -18.28
CA GLU A 120 -6.58 -29.60 -19.43
C GLU A 120 -6.55 -31.12 -19.15
N LYS A 121 -6.10 -31.50 -17.96
CA LYS A 121 -6.11 -32.91 -17.54
C LYS A 121 -7.53 -33.49 -17.46
N ALA A 122 -8.48 -32.71 -16.92
CA ALA A 122 -9.88 -33.10 -16.84
C ALA A 122 -10.49 -33.26 -18.23
N ASP A 123 -10.22 -32.33 -19.14
CA ASP A 123 -10.68 -32.40 -20.52
C ASP A 123 -10.09 -33.61 -21.26
N GLN A 124 -8.82 -33.88 -21.07
CA GLN A 124 -8.14 -35.04 -21.66
C GLN A 124 -8.72 -36.35 -21.14
N ARG A 125 -9.00 -36.44 -19.83
CA ARG A 125 -9.68 -37.62 -19.26
C ARG A 125 -11.06 -37.81 -19.84
N GLY A 126 -11.83 -36.74 -19.99
CA GLY A 126 -13.16 -36.75 -20.62
C GLY A 126 -13.11 -37.26 -22.04
N GLN A 127 -12.14 -36.78 -22.85
CA GLN A 127 -11.92 -37.26 -24.20
C GLN A 127 -11.55 -38.76 -24.25
N ASN A 128 -10.62 -39.16 -23.36
CA ASN A 128 -10.22 -40.57 -23.30
C ASN A 128 -11.39 -41.50 -22.92
N GLU A 129 -12.24 -41.07 -21.99
CA GLU A 129 -13.45 -41.81 -21.61
C GLU A 129 -14.43 -41.92 -22.78
N LEU A 130 -14.64 -40.83 -23.54
CA LEU A 130 -15.48 -40.82 -24.72
C LEU A 130 -14.94 -41.75 -25.80
N GLU A 131 -13.63 -41.74 -26.04
CA GLU A 131 -12.98 -42.65 -26.98
C GLU A 131 -13.13 -44.10 -26.57
N ASP A 132 -12.96 -44.38 -25.29
CA ASP A 132 -13.13 -45.74 -24.74
C ASP A 132 -14.57 -46.23 -24.89
N VAL A 133 -15.55 -45.39 -24.62
CA VAL A 133 -16.96 -45.70 -24.85
C VAL A 133 -17.23 -45.92 -26.33
N ALA A 134 -16.70 -45.10 -27.23
CA ALA A 134 -16.85 -45.25 -28.67
C ALA A 134 -16.24 -46.58 -29.17
N ARG A 135 -15.06 -46.95 -28.68
CA ARG A 135 -14.42 -48.24 -28.98
C ARG A 135 -15.24 -49.42 -28.46
N GLY A 136 -15.77 -49.31 -27.23
CA GLY A 136 -16.65 -50.31 -26.65
C GLY A 136 -17.90 -50.55 -27.49
N LEU A 137 -18.53 -49.47 -27.96
CA LEU A 137 -19.69 -49.54 -28.84
C LEU A 137 -19.35 -50.16 -30.21
N MET A 138 -18.21 -49.81 -30.78
CA MET A 138 -17.76 -50.42 -32.04
C MET A 138 -17.45 -51.89 -31.91
N GLN A 139 -16.81 -52.31 -30.82
CA GLN A 139 -16.55 -53.72 -30.51
C GLN A 139 -17.84 -54.50 -30.29
N ALA A 140 -18.82 -53.94 -29.62
CA ALA A 140 -20.15 -54.53 -29.45
C ALA A 140 -20.88 -54.72 -30.80
N LYS A 141 -20.76 -53.76 -31.70
CA LYS A 141 -21.32 -53.85 -33.05
C LYS A 141 -20.66 -54.96 -33.90
N THR A 142 -19.33 -55.09 -33.81
CA THR A 142 -18.58 -56.11 -34.55
C THR A 142 -18.70 -57.51 -33.90
N GLY A 143 -18.92 -57.58 -32.60
CA GLY A 143 -19.13 -58.86 -31.87
C GLY A 143 -20.53 -59.44 -31.98
N SER A 144 -21.52 -58.67 -32.45
CA SER A 144 -22.92 -59.15 -32.62
C SER A 144 -23.20 -59.75 -34.01
N ARG A 145 -22.17 -59.93 -34.83
CA ARG A 145 -22.25 -60.68 -36.06
C ARG A 145 -21.89 -62.13 -35.76
#